data_1e3330a3319685d3748af5bff632dfc0
#
_entry.id   1e3330a3319685d3748af5bff632dfc0
#
_cell.length_a   1.000
_cell.length_b   1.000
_cell.length_c   1.000
_cell.angle_alpha   90.00
_cell.angle_beta   90.00
_cell.angle_gamma   90.00
#
_symmetry.space_group_name_H-M   'P 1'
#
loop_
_entity.id
_entity.type
_entity.pdbx_description
1 polymer ?
#
loop_
_entity_poly.entity_id
_entity_poly.type
_entity_poly.pdbx_seq_one_letter_code
_entity_poly.pdbx_strand_id
1 'polypeptide(L)'
;MSIFPTKILLATDGSEEARLAAQAAAELSKNTGSEVHVAYVLPSPRELRGHHLYSQEVMRSVLEQAEGEARTFLEEQAKQVGKSGGKVAETHLETGEPDKEIVRLSEELGAGTIVIGSRGLGAVRRALMGGVSESVVRHAHCPVFVVRE
;
A
#
# COMPACT_ATOMS: atom_id res chain seq x y z
N MET A 1 -0.79 -25.85 10.22
CA MET A 1 -0.47 -25.25 8.92
C MET A 1 0.31 -23.96 9.09
N SER A 2 1.35 -23.79 8.30
CA SER A 2 2.15 -22.56 8.35
C SER A 2 1.68 -21.59 7.28
N ILE A 3 1.57 -20.30 7.64
CA ILE A 3 1.28 -19.25 6.67
C ILE A 3 2.51 -19.00 5.80
N PHE A 4 3.70 -19.06 6.39
CA PHE A 4 4.95 -18.71 5.74
C PHE A 4 5.75 -19.95 5.28
N PRO A 5 6.49 -19.86 4.16
CA PRO A 5 6.61 -18.69 3.29
C PRO A 5 5.33 -18.43 2.47
N THR A 6 5.14 -17.18 2.09
CA THR A 6 3.96 -16.76 1.33
C THR A 6 4.31 -15.50 0.52
N LYS A 7 3.31 -14.92 -0.15
CA LYS A 7 3.42 -13.59 -0.73
C LYS A 7 2.98 -12.59 0.33
N ILE A 8 3.78 -11.58 0.56
CA ILE A 8 3.49 -10.48 1.48
C ILE A 8 3.07 -9.29 0.62
N LEU A 9 1.88 -8.74 0.87
CA LEU A 9 1.44 -7.53 0.20
C LEU A 9 1.71 -6.34 1.11
N LEU A 10 2.64 -5.48 0.72
CA LEU A 10 2.93 -4.23 1.41
C LEU A 10 2.16 -3.11 0.74
N ALA A 11 1.24 -2.48 1.47
CA ALA A 11 0.52 -1.31 0.99
C ALA A 11 1.26 -0.04 1.42
N THR A 12 1.59 0.82 0.48
CA THR A 12 2.27 2.08 0.76
C THR A 12 1.49 3.28 0.23
N ASP A 13 1.64 4.41 0.87
CA ASP A 13 1.07 5.68 0.43
C ASP A 13 2.08 6.83 0.54
N GLY A 14 3.34 6.52 0.82
CA GLY A 14 4.41 7.50 0.98
C GLY A 14 4.46 8.15 2.36
N SER A 15 3.61 7.73 3.30
CA SER A 15 3.62 8.27 4.67
C SER A 15 4.77 7.71 5.50
N GLU A 16 5.02 8.32 6.67
CA GLU A 16 6.02 7.83 7.64
C GLU A 16 5.70 6.41 8.10
N GLU A 17 4.44 6.13 8.40
CA GLU A 17 4.06 4.79 8.82
C GLU A 17 4.18 3.77 7.71
N ALA A 18 4.02 4.18 6.45
CA ALA A 18 4.27 3.30 5.31
C ALA A 18 5.75 2.90 5.23
N ARG A 19 6.67 3.78 5.62
CA ARG A 19 8.10 3.45 5.70
C ARG A 19 8.38 2.43 6.79
N LEU A 20 7.72 2.57 7.94
CA LEU A 20 7.82 1.59 9.01
C LEU A 20 7.21 0.25 8.58
N ALA A 21 6.11 0.29 7.84
CA ALA A 21 5.49 -0.92 7.29
C ALA A 21 6.44 -1.62 6.31
N ALA A 22 7.15 -0.85 5.47
CA ALA A 22 8.14 -1.40 4.55
C ALA A 22 9.25 -2.14 5.30
N GLN A 23 9.71 -1.57 6.40
CA GLN A 23 10.73 -2.19 7.24
C GLN A 23 10.23 -3.49 7.85
N ALA A 24 9.00 -3.51 8.36
CA ALA A 24 8.38 -4.71 8.90
C ALA A 24 8.20 -5.79 7.83
N ALA A 25 7.77 -5.40 6.64
CA ALA A 25 7.62 -6.33 5.51
C ALA A 25 8.97 -6.95 5.12
N ALA A 26 10.04 -6.13 5.11
CA ALA A 26 11.39 -6.63 4.83
C ALA A 26 11.84 -7.66 5.87
N GLU A 27 11.58 -7.41 7.14
CA GLU A 27 11.92 -8.35 8.21
C GLU A 27 11.15 -9.66 8.08
N LEU A 28 9.85 -9.57 7.82
CA LEU A 28 9.03 -10.77 7.58
C LEU A 28 9.54 -11.56 6.38
N SER A 29 9.87 -10.87 5.29
CA SER A 29 10.40 -11.49 4.09
C SER A 29 11.71 -12.23 4.39
N LYS A 30 12.64 -11.56 5.04
CA LYS A 30 13.94 -12.11 5.37
C LYS A 30 13.84 -13.32 6.29
N ASN A 31 13.00 -13.25 7.31
CA ASN A 31 12.90 -14.29 8.33
C ASN A 31 12.03 -15.47 7.93
N THR A 32 11.17 -15.32 6.93
CA THR A 32 10.23 -16.38 6.50
C THR A 32 10.50 -16.92 5.10
N GLY A 33 11.39 -16.26 4.35
CA GLY A 33 11.65 -16.63 2.95
C GLY A 33 10.52 -16.23 2.01
N SER A 34 9.68 -15.29 2.41
CA SER A 34 8.51 -14.84 1.64
C SER A 34 8.88 -13.70 0.71
N GLU A 35 8.25 -13.65 -0.47
CA GLU A 35 8.43 -12.52 -1.39
C GLU A 35 7.50 -11.36 -1.06
N VAL A 36 7.93 -10.15 -1.35
CA VAL A 36 7.16 -8.92 -1.09
C VAL A 36 6.65 -8.33 -2.39
N HIS A 37 5.37 -8.03 -2.42
CA HIS A 37 4.72 -7.26 -3.47
C HIS A 37 4.38 -5.89 -2.87
N VAL A 38 4.86 -4.82 -3.49
CA VAL A 38 4.62 -3.46 -3.01
C VAL A 38 3.52 -2.83 -3.84
N ALA A 39 2.48 -2.32 -3.20
CA ALA A 39 1.34 -1.72 -3.88
C ALA A 39 1.09 -0.29 -3.44
N TYR A 40 0.75 0.55 -4.40
CA TYR A 40 0.27 1.91 -4.18
C TYR A 40 -1.05 2.06 -4.92
N VAL A 41 -2.07 2.57 -4.24
CA VAL A 41 -3.38 2.80 -4.84
C VAL A 41 -3.64 4.29 -4.97
N LEU A 42 -3.79 4.75 -6.21
CA LEU A 42 -4.19 6.13 -6.48
C LEU A 42 -5.70 6.27 -6.39
N PRO A 43 -6.20 7.38 -5.82
CA PRO A 43 -7.63 7.67 -5.87
C PRO A 43 -8.11 7.71 -7.32
N SER A 44 -9.32 7.23 -7.57
CA SER A 44 -9.87 7.24 -8.92
C SER A 44 -10.21 8.68 -9.34
N PRO A 45 -10.26 8.96 -10.67
CA PRO A 45 -10.70 10.27 -11.16
C PRO A 45 -12.07 10.67 -10.65
N ARG A 46 -12.95 9.71 -10.31
CA ARG A 46 -14.26 9.97 -9.73
C ARG A 46 -14.18 10.67 -8.38
N GLU A 47 -13.22 10.31 -7.56
CA GLU A 47 -13.03 10.93 -6.25
C GLU A 47 -12.52 12.36 -6.37
N LEU A 48 -11.79 12.65 -7.45
CA LEU A 48 -11.27 13.98 -7.73
C LEU A 48 -12.32 14.88 -8.41
N ARG A 49 -13.41 14.31 -8.94
CA ARG A 49 -14.47 15.05 -9.64
C ARG A 49 -15.30 15.97 -8.77
N GLY A 50 -15.16 15.90 -7.45
CA GLY A 50 -15.79 16.85 -6.54
C GLY A 50 -15.30 18.28 -6.72
N HIS A 51 -14.26 18.49 -7.51
CA HIS A 51 -13.70 19.79 -7.82
C HIS A 51 -14.04 20.16 -9.27
N HIS A 52 -15.25 20.65 -9.51
CA HIS A 52 -15.75 21.04 -10.83
C HIS A 52 -15.00 22.22 -11.47
N LEU A 53 -13.94 22.69 -10.84
CA LEU A 53 -13.23 23.90 -11.25
C LEU A 53 -12.11 23.65 -12.28
N TYR A 54 -11.83 22.38 -12.61
CA TYR A 54 -10.73 22.06 -13.49
C TYR A 54 -11.19 21.55 -14.85
N SER A 55 -10.53 22.04 -15.92
CA SER A 55 -10.74 21.53 -17.25
C SER A 55 -10.20 20.09 -17.35
N GLN A 56 -10.61 19.37 -18.40
CA GLN A 56 -10.12 18.01 -18.63
C GLN A 56 -8.60 17.98 -18.80
N GLU A 57 -8.03 19.01 -19.42
CA GLU A 57 -6.58 19.10 -19.61
C GLU A 57 -5.83 19.25 -18.30
N VAL A 58 -6.33 20.12 -17.41
CA VAL A 58 -5.74 20.32 -16.10
C VAL A 58 -5.87 19.05 -15.27
N MET A 59 -7.02 18.39 -15.33
CA MET A 59 -7.24 17.14 -14.60
C MET A 59 -6.28 16.05 -15.09
N ARG A 60 -6.06 15.96 -16.39
CA ARG A 60 -5.11 15.00 -16.97
C ARG A 60 -3.70 15.26 -16.44
N SER A 61 -3.25 16.51 -16.41
CA SER A 61 -1.94 16.90 -15.88
C SER A 61 -1.79 16.51 -14.42
N VAL A 62 -2.83 16.77 -13.61
CA VAL A 62 -2.83 16.44 -12.19
C VAL A 62 -2.71 14.91 -12.00
N LEU A 63 -3.45 14.14 -12.78
CA LEU A 63 -3.42 12.68 -12.70
C LEU A 63 -2.07 12.11 -13.13
N GLU A 64 -1.49 12.63 -14.21
CA GLU A 64 -0.18 12.21 -14.69
C GLU A 64 0.92 12.50 -13.65
N GLN A 65 0.85 13.67 -13.01
CA GLN A 65 1.80 14.02 -11.97
C GLN A 65 1.64 13.11 -10.75
N ALA A 66 0.40 12.85 -10.32
CA ALA A 66 0.12 11.97 -9.20
C ALA A 66 0.61 10.54 -9.48
N GLU A 67 0.42 10.06 -10.71
CA GLU A 67 0.91 8.74 -11.11
C GLU A 67 2.44 8.68 -11.09
N GLY A 68 3.12 9.73 -11.58
CA GLY A 68 4.57 9.81 -11.54
C GLY A 68 5.12 9.80 -10.12
N GLU A 69 4.50 10.54 -9.23
CA GLU A 69 4.89 10.56 -7.81
C GLU A 69 4.66 9.20 -7.15
N ALA A 70 3.55 8.55 -7.46
CA ALA A 70 3.24 7.23 -6.93
C ALA A 70 4.26 6.19 -7.39
N ARG A 71 4.66 6.22 -8.65
CA ARG A 71 5.69 5.32 -9.17
C ARG A 71 7.03 5.53 -8.47
N THR A 72 7.38 6.79 -8.20
CA THR A 72 8.60 7.12 -7.46
C THR A 72 8.56 6.53 -6.05
N PHE A 73 7.44 6.68 -5.35
CA PHE A 73 7.26 6.10 -4.02
C PHE A 73 7.34 4.58 -4.04
N LEU A 74 6.73 3.94 -5.04
CA LEU A 74 6.81 2.49 -5.19
C LEU A 74 8.25 2.02 -5.35
N GLU A 75 9.01 2.69 -6.21
CA GLU A 75 10.40 2.35 -6.45
C GLU A 75 11.26 2.55 -5.19
N GLU A 76 11.03 3.65 -4.47
CA GLU A 76 11.73 3.93 -3.21
C GLU A 76 11.43 2.87 -2.16
N GLN A 77 10.17 2.49 -2.02
CA GLN A 77 9.76 1.47 -1.07
C GLN A 77 10.35 0.10 -1.43
N ALA A 78 10.33 -0.24 -2.70
CA ALA A 78 10.92 -1.49 -3.18
C ALA A 78 12.42 -1.54 -2.88
N LYS A 79 13.13 -0.44 -3.11
CA LYS A 79 14.55 -0.33 -2.80
C LYS A 79 14.81 -0.45 -1.30
N GLN A 80 13.98 0.19 -0.48
CA GLN A 80 14.11 0.12 0.97
C GLN A 80 13.92 -1.30 1.47
N VAL A 81 12.91 -2.00 0.98
CA VAL A 81 12.66 -3.40 1.33
C VAL A 81 13.86 -4.26 0.94
N GLY A 82 14.38 -4.08 -0.28
CA GLY A 82 15.53 -4.82 -0.76
C GLY A 82 16.79 -4.58 0.07
N LYS A 83 17.07 -3.33 0.41
CA LYS A 83 18.23 -2.96 1.24
C LYS A 83 18.15 -3.55 2.65
N SER A 84 16.94 -3.73 3.16
CA SER A 84 16.70 -4.29 4.49
C SER A 84 16.65 -5.82 4.48
N GLY A 85 16.96 -6.45 3.36
CA GLY A 85 17.05 -7.90 3.23
C GLY A 85 15.77 -8.57 2.73
N GLY A 86 14.75 -7.81 2.37
CA GLY A 86 13.53 -8.35 1.81
C GLY A 86 13.68 -8.74 0.34
N LYS A 87 12.87 -9.67 -0.09
CA LYS A 87 12.85 -10.16 -1.48
C LYS A 87 11.64 -9.56 -2.21
N VAL A 88 11.89 -8.50 -2.99
CA VAL A 88 10.82 -7.84 -3.75
C VAL A 88 10.57 -8.60 -5.05
N ALA A 89 9.33 -9.05 -5.25
CA ALA A 89 8.92 -9.75 -6.47
C ALA A 89 8.37 -8.78 -7.52
N GLU A 90 7.45 -7.91 -7.12
CA GLU A 90 6.79 -6.98 -8.04
C GLU A 90 6.33 -5.72 -7.31
N THR A 91 6.13 -4.65 -8.09
CA THR A 91 5.44 -3.45 -7.65
C THR A 91 4.12 -3.35 -8.41
N HIS A 92 3.10 -2.80 -7.74
CA HIS A 92 1.75 -2.67 -8.30
C HIS A 92 1.25 -1.25 -8.09
N LEU A 93 0.89 -0.60 -9.18
CA LEU A 93 0.23 0.70 -9.14
C LEU A 93 -1.22 0.49 -9.59
N GLU A 94 -2.15 0.69 -8.67
CA GLU A 94 -3.57 0.49 -8.90
C GLU A 94 -4.30 1.82 -8.75
N THR A 95 -5.51 1.90 -9.31
CA THR A 95 -6.36 3.08 -9.23
C THR A 95 -7.73 2.67 -8.70
N GLY A 96 -8.24 3.39 -7.73
CA GLY A 96 -9.55 3.09 -7.16
C GLY A 96 -9.65 3.49 -5.69
N GLU A 97 -10.52 2.82 -4.97
CA GLU A 97 -10.64 3.00 -3.53
C GLU A 97 -9.54 2.17 -2.84
N PRO A 98 -8.64 2.82 -2.08
CA PRO A 98 -7.45 2.15 -1.55
C PRO A 98 -7.73 0.86 -0.77
N ASP A 99 -8.71 0.89 0.13
CA ASP A 99 -9.05 -0.27 0.95
C ASP A 99 -9.53 -1.44 0.10
N LYS A 100 -10.41 -1.18 -0.84
CA LYS A 100 -10.98 -2.21 -1.72
C LYS A 100 -9.93 -2.78 -2.66
N GLU A 101 -9.09 -1.93 -3.24
CA GLU A 101 -8.06 -2.37 -4.16
C GLU A 101 -6.98 -3.19 -3.46
N ILE A 102 -6.61 -2.83 -2.24
CA ILE A 102 -5.64 -3.60 -1.46
C ILE A 102 -6.19 -5.01 -1.17
N VAL A 103 -7.44 -5.10 -0.73
CA VAL A 103 -8.08 -6.39 -0.45
C VAL A 103 -8.17 -7.23 -1.73
N ARG A 104 -8.64 -6.63 -2.82
CA ARG A 104 -8.75 -7.31 -4.12
C ARG A 104 -7.40 -7.85 -4.58
N LEU A 105 -6.36 -7.02 -4.52
CA LEU A 105 -5.02 -7.41 -4.95
C LEU A 105 -4.47 -8.54 -4.08
N SER A 106 -4.71 -8.49 -2.77
CA SER A 106 -4.27 -9.56 -1.87
C SER A 106 -4.89 -10.91 -2.26
N GLU A 107 -6.15 -10.90 -2.66
CA GLU A 107 -6.84 -12.11 -3.11
C GLU A 107 -6.31 -12.60 -4.45
N GLU A 108 -6.11 -11.70 -5.41
CA GLU A 108 -5.55 -12.05 -6.72
C GLU A 108 -4.15 -12.66 -6.62
N LEU A 109 -3.32 -12.10 -5.74
CA LEU A 109 -1.97 -12.61 -5.53
C LEU A 109 -1.93 -13.89 -4.71
N GLY A 110 -3.00 -14.18 -3.99
CA GLY A 110 -2.97 -15.25 -3.00
C GLY A 110 -2.05 -14.91 -1.84
N ALA A 111 -2.01 -13.64 -1.44
CA ALA A 111 -1.14 -13.18 -0.36
C ALA A 111 -1.55 -13.80 0.97
N GLY A 112 -0.57 -14.28 1.72
CA GLY A 112 -0.80 -14.84 3.05
C GLY A 112 -0.87 -13.80 4.13
N THR A 113 -0.41 -12.58 3.87
CA THR A 113 -0.54 -11.46 4.79
C THR A 113 -0.45 -10.13 4.06
N ILE A 114 -1.08 -9.12 4.64
CA ILE A 114 -0.98 -7.72 4.21
C ILE A 114 -0.23 -6.97 5.32
N VAL A 115 0.75 -6.16 4.94
CA VAL A 115 1.45 -5.27 5.86
C VAL A 115 1.07 -3.85 5.48
N ILE A 116 0.58 -3.08 6.44
CA ILE A 116 0.07 -1.74 6.21
C ILE A 116 0.34 -0.85 7.42
N GLY A 117 0.59 0.45 7.18
CA GLY A 117 0.68 1.42 8.26
C GLY A 117 -0.70 1.70 8.85
N SER A 118 -0.75 1.97 10.14
CA SER A 118 -2.02 2.21 10.84
C SER A 118 -2.70 3.49 10.38
N ARG A 119 -1.91 4.49 9.91
CA ARG A 119 -2.40 5.77 9.42
C ARG A 119 -1.66 6.14 8.14
N GLY A 120 -2.40 6.63 7.15
CA GLY A 120 -1.81 7.12 5.93
C GLY A 120 -1.73 8.65 5.89
N LEU A 121 -1.45 9.18 4.72
CA LEU A 121 -1.46 10.62 4.48
C LEU A 121 -2.87 11.18 4.75
N GLY A 122 -2.94 12.29 5.45
CA GLY A 122 -4.20 12.95 5.78
C GLY A 122 -4.98 12.33 6.93
N ALA A 123 -4.47 11.30 7.58
CA ALA A 123 -5.12 10.70 8.72
C ALA A 123 -5.08 11.62 9.95
N VAL A 124 -6.12 11.55 10.76
CA VAL A 124 -6.19 12.33 12.00
C VAL A 124 -5.24 11.71 13.03
N ARG A 125 -4.38 12.53 13.60
CA ARG A 125 -3.35 12.09 14.57
C ARG A 125 -3.88 11.30 15.77
N ARG A 126 -5.12 11.56 16.18
CA ARG A 126 -5.71 10.94 17.37
C ARG A 126 -6.42 9.62 17.08
N ALA A 127 -6.57 9.25 15.80
CA ALA A 127 -7.19 7.98 15.45
C ALA A 127 -6.22 6.83 15.78
N LEU A 128 -6.75 5.76 16.34
CA LEU A 128 -5.95 4.56 16.61
C LEU A 128 -5.52 3.89 15.33
N MET A 129 -6.39 3.96 14.32
CA MET A 129 -6.12 3.46 12.97
C MET A 129 -6.74 4.42 11.95
N GLY A 130 -6.13 4.55 10.78
CA GLY A 130 -6.72 5.29 9.66
C GLY A 130 -7.86 4.51 9.01
N GLY A 131 -8.70 5.20 8.25
CA GLY A 131 -9.85 4.56 7.59
C GLY A 131 -9.48 3.42 6.67
N VAL A 132 -8.39 3.55 5.92
CA VAL A 132 -7.93 2.51 4.98
C VAL A 132 -7.48 1.26 5.75
N SER A 133 -6.60 1.42 6.75
CA SER A 133 -6.09 0.27 7.51
C SER A 133 -7.20 -0.44 8.27
N GLU A 134 -8.11 0.31 8.87
CA GLU A 134 -9.26 -0.28 9.58
C GLU A 134 -10.15 -1.09 8.63
N SER A 135 -10.44 -0.54 7.45
CA SER A 135 -11.26 -1.23 6.45
C SER A 135 -10.56 -2.49 5.93
N VAL A 136 -9.25 -2.42 5.70
CA VAL A 136 -8.48 -3.58 5.25
C VAL A 136 -8.52 -4.68 6.31
N VAL A 137 -8.32 -4.35 7.58
CA VAL A 137 -8.40 -5.33 8.68
C VAL A 137 -9.78 -5.99 8.71
N ARG A 138 -10.83 -5.19 8.49
CA ARG A 138 -12.20 -5.68 8.54
C ARG A 138 -12.56 -6.61 7.38
N HIS A 139 -12.02 -6.36 6.20
CA HIS A 139 -12.43 -7.04 4.97
C HIS A 139 -11.44 -8.03 4.40
N ALA A 140 -10.18 -8.01 4.84
CA ALA A 140 -9.17 -8.93 4.33
C ALA A 140 -9.48 -10.38 4.70
N HIS A 141 -9.12 -11.30 3.81
CA HIS A 141 -9.29 -12.76 4.02
C HIS A 141 -8.00 -13.41 4.52
N CYS A 142 -6.98 -12.62 4.80
CA CYS A 142 -5.70 -13.07 5.34
C CYS A 142 -5.31 -12.24 6.55
N PRO A 143 -4.33 -12.69 7.35
CA PRO A 143 -3.79 -11.88 8.44
C PRO A 143 -3.29 -10.53 7.96
N VAL A 144 -3.55 -9.49 8.73
CA VAL A 144 -3.12 -8.13 8.45
C VAL A 144 -2.17 -7.69 9.55
N PHE A 145 -0.98 -7.28 9.15
CA PHE A 145 0.04 -6.78 10.05
C PHE A 145 -0.02 -5.24 9.99
N VAL A 146 -0.57 -4.64 11.03
CA VAL A 146 -0.73 -3.18 11.10
C VAL A 146 0.45 -2.60 11.86
N VAL A 147 1.22 -1.75 11.17
CA VAL A 147 2.42 -1.15 11.75
C VAL A 147 2.08 0.23 12.30
N ARG A 148 2.44 0.45 13.53
CA ARG A 148 2.17 1.71 14.25
C ARG A 148 3.48 2.32 14.71
N GLU A 149 3.46 3.65 14.78
CA GLU A 149 4.57 4.41 15.34
C GLU A 149 4.64 4.29 16.85
#